data_5f4cd0b3659a3e1aa0e11303658f6803
#
_entry.id   5f4cd0b3659a3e1aa0e11303658f6803
#
_cell.length_a   1.000
_cell.length_b   1.000
_cell.length_c   1.000
_cell.angle_alpha   90.00
_cell.angle_beta   90.00
_cell.angle_gamma   90.00
#
_symmetry.space_group_name_H-M   'P 1'
#
loop_
_entity.id
_entity.type
_entity.pdbx_description
1 polymer ?
#
loop_
_entity_poly.entity_id
_entity_poly.type
_entity_poly.pdbx_seq_one_letter_code
_entity_poly.pdbx_strand_id
1 'polypeptide(L)'
;MIKKKYVLVGTGGRARFFYKALATSYKNTCELLAFCDLSATRLSYANKVLEECGHPAIATYNYKDFDQMIDDMKPDIVIVTSVDRTHHEYIIRAMELGCDVITEKPMTIDEKKAHAILAAKERTGRDIRVTFNYRYAPSNSKIRELIMDDVIGDVFSVHFEWLLNTRHGADYYRRWHRNKHNSGGLLVHKSTHHFDLVNFWLGAKPETVFAFGELNFYGRHNAEKRGVENFYYRCHGSNAAKDDPFAIDLAANETSKALYLDAEADSGYIRDRSVFGDDISIEDTMAVTVKYDTNAMLTYSLNSYMPWEGFIVSINGSKGRIEYKVVERSYVNAGGAQELEGAYKGKQIMVNPMFGAPYEVVVEAKSGGHGGGDPSLLDDLFGNPVHDPLKRAAGVEAGVNSIITGIAANKSIASGNAVRIKDLLTY
;
A
#
# COMPACT_ATOMS: atom_id res chain seq x y z
N MET A 1 11.25 31.11 -4.73
CA MET A 1 10.05 30.35 -5.13
C MET A 1 9.10 30.32 -3.95
N ILE A 2 7.80 30.43 -4.19
CA ILE A 2 6.76 30.26 -3.13
C ILE A 2 6.72 28.76 -2.81
N LYS A 3 6.87 28.41 -1.52
CA LYS A 3 6.80 27.00 -1.08
C LYS A 3 5.35 26.54 -1.14
N LYS A 4 5.13 25.30 -1.56
CA LYS A 4 3.84 24.65 -1.40
C LYS A 4 3.62 24.29 0.06
N LYS A 5 2.41 24.49 0.54
CA LYS A 5 1.99 24.31 1.94
C LYS A 5 1.26 22.96 2.12
N TYR A 6 1.69 22.21 3.11
CA TYR A 6 1.16 20.86 3.39
C TYR A 6 0.65 20.74 4.81
N VAL A 7 -0.41 19.98 4.98
CA VAL A 7 -0.83 19.41 6.27
C VAL A 7 -0.95 17.89 6.12
N LEU A 8 -0.81 17.16 7.23
CA LEU A 8 -0.82 15.71 7.20
C LEU A 8 -1.82 15.15 8.21
N VAL A 9 -2.66 14.20 7.76
CA VAL A 9 -3.68 13.52 8.56
C VAL A 9 -3.31 12.06 8.77
N GLY A 10 -3.28 11.63 10.04
CA GLY A 10 -2.90 10.29 10.46
C GLY A 10 -1.39 10.16 10.67
N THR A 11 -0.90 10.39 11.90
CA THR A 11 0.52 10.39 12.27
C THR A 11 1.06 9.00 12.67
N GLY A 12 0.53 7.95 12.06
CA GLY A 12 1.00 6.59 12.24
C GLY A 12 2.38 6.32 11.61
N GLY A 13 2.78 5.04 11.59
CA GLY A 13 4.11 4.65 11.12
C GLY A 13 4.44 5.13 9.69
N ARG A 14 3.49 5.04 8.75
CA ARG A 14 3.70 5.44 7.35
C ARG A 14 3.81 6.95 7.15
N ALA A 15 3.21 7.75 8.02
CA ALA A 15 3.30 9.21 7.98
C ALA A 15 4.74 9.73 8.04
N ARG A 16 5.63 9.02 8.79
CA ARG A 16 7.06 9.38 8.93
C ARG A 16 7.78 9.51 7.59
N PHE A 17 7.41 8.69 6.63
CA PHE A 17 7.95 8.72 5.27
C PHE A 17 7.77 10.11 4.62
N PHE A 18 6.60 10.72 4.78
CA PHE A 18 6.26 12.01 4.20
C PHE A 18 6.82 13.17 5.03
N TYR A 19 6.50 13.24 6.31
CA TYR A 19 6.86 14.42 7.09
C TYR A 19 8.36 14.57 7.31
N LYS A 20 9.13 13.47 7.40
CA LYS A 20 10.60 13.56 7.42
C LYS A 20 11.15 14.10 6.10
N ALA A 21 10.63 13.64 4.97
CA ALA A 21 11.03 14.14 3.67
C ALA A 21 10.78 15.66 3.53
N LEU A 22 9.57 16.11 3.91
CA LEU A 22 9.20 17.53 3.90
C LEU A 22 10.09 18.37 4.82
N ALA A 23 10.39 17.87 6.01
CA ALA A 23 11.21 18.58 7.01
C ALA A 23 12.70 18.61 6.66
N THR A 24 13.19 17.71 5.82
CA THR A 24 14.62 17.58 5.50
C THR A 24 14.92 17.85 4.04
N SER A 25 14.71 16.88 3.17
CA SER A 25 15.14 16.90 1.75
C SER A 25 14.39 17.97 0.93
N TYR A 26 13.12 18.21 1.25
CA TYR A 26 12.25 19.11 0.47
C TYR A 26 11.88 20.41 1.21
N LYS A 27 12.53 20.74 2.33
CA LYS A 27 12.27 21.94 3.13
C LYS A 27 12.42 23.28 2.39
N ASN A 28 13.13 23.28 1.26
CA ASN A 28 13.32 24.48 0.45
C ASN A 28 12.19 24.73 -0.54
N THR A 29 11.45 23.70 -0.94
CA THR A 29 10.33 23.73 -1.89
C THR A 29 8.96 23.55 -1.23
N CYS A 30 8.94 22.94 -0.05
CA CYS A 30 7.73 22.58 0.69
C CYS A 30 7.76 23.17 2.10
N GLU A 31 6.56 23.38 2.66
CA GLU A 31 6.34 23.84 4.03
C GLU A 31 5.28 22.94 4.68
N LEU A 32 5.67 22.20 5.73
CA LEU A 32 4.76 21.38 6.53
C LEU A 32 4.23 22.22 7.69
N LEU A 33 2.91 22.43 7.74
CA LEU A 33 2.28 23.40 8.65
C LEU A 33 1.66 22.76 9.88
N ALA A 34 1.01 21.60 9.73
CA ALA A 34 0.29 20.96 10.83
C ALA A 34 0.15 19.46 10.68
N PHE A 35 -0.07 18.81 11.82
CA PHE A 35 -0.50 17.42 11.94
C PHE A 35 -1.94 17.33 12.47
N CYS A 36 -2.69 16.32 11.99
CA CYS A 36 -4.01 15.98 12.48
C CYS A 36 -4.10 14.47 12.77
N ASP A 37 -4.47 14.10 13.99
CA ASP A 37 -4.68 12.70 14.39
C ASP A 37 -5.68 12.61 15.55
N LEU A 38 -6.24 11.44 15.78
CA LEU A 38 -7.05 11.18 16.96
C LEU A 38 -6.21 11.00 18.25
N SER A 39 -4.92 10.65 18.10
CA SER A 39 -4.01 10.35 19.21
C SER A 39 -3.08 11.53 19.50
N ALA A 40 -3.25 12.15 20.67
CA ALA A 40 -2.36 13.20 21.17
C ALA A 40 -0.92 12.68 21.36
N THR A 41 -0.77 11.42 21.78
CA THR A 41 0.53 10.76 21.92
C THR A 41 1.26 10.66 20.59
N ARG A 42 0.58 10.27 19.51
CA ARG A 42 1.19 10.20 18.17
C ARG A 42 1.53 11.58 17.62
N LEU A 43 0.70 12.59 17.87
CA LEU A 43 0.97 13.97 17.48
C LEU A 43 2.24 14.49 18.18
N SER A 44 2.37 14.26 19.49
CA SER A 44 3.56 14.62 20.26
C SER A 44 4.80 13.89 19.77
N TYR A 45 4.70 12.60 19.47
CA TYR A 45 5.81 11.82 18.94
C TYR A 45 6.22 12.31 17.53
N ALA A 46 5.28 12.67 16.67
CA ALA A 46 5.60 13.22 15.35
C ALA A 46 6.37 14.53 15.45
N ASN A 47 6.00 15.43 16.37
CA ASN A 47 6.75 16.66 16.64
C ASN A 47 8.14 16.38 17.21
N LYS A 48 8.28 15.42 18.14
CA LYS A 48 9.60 14.99 18.62
C LYS A 48 10.51 14.54 17.46
N VAL A 49 9.98 13.75 16.51
CA VAL A 49 10.76 13.31 15.33
C VAL A 49 11.12 14.48 14.42
N LEU A 50 10.27 15.49 14.28
CA LEU A 50 10.61 16.72 13.54
C LEU A 50 11.77 17.47 14.19
N GLU A 51 11.76 17.64 15.52
CA GLU A 51 12.83 18.27 16.27
C GLU A 51 14.14 17.52 16.14
N GLU A 52 14.11 16.19 16.21
CA GLU A 52 15.27 15.31 15.95
C GLU A 52 15.85 15.50 14.54
N CYS A 53 15.01 15.88 13.56
CA CYS A 53 15.43 16.21 12.20
C CYS A 53 15.89 17.68 12.02
N GLY A 54 15.92 18.48 13.10
CA GLY A 54 16.28 19.88 13.08
C GLY A 54 15.17 20.80 12.55
N HIS A 55 13.92 20.35 12.56
CA HIS A 55 12.75 21.14 12.20
C HIS A 55 11.98 21.52 13.48
N PRO A 56 11.47 22.75 13.62
CA PRO A 56 10.68 23.12 14.78
C PRO A 56 9.39 22.29 14.87
N ALA A 57 8.84 22.14 16.09
CA ALA A 57 7.53 21.60 16.28
C ALA A 57 6.48 22.43 15.52
N ILE A 58 5.46 21.77 14.99
CA ILE A 58 4.38 22.41 14.23
C ILE A 58 3.04 22.26 14.95
N ALA A 59 2.02 22.98 14.47
CA ALA A 59 0.67 22.93 15.01
C ALA A 59 0.10 21.48 14.97
N THR A 60 -0.71 21.15 15.97
CA THR A 60 -1.38 19.84 16.06
C THR A 60 -2.86 20.01 16.28
N TYR A 61 -3.65 19.22 15.59
CA TYR A 61 -5.12 19.24 15.65
C TYR A 61 -5.68 17.85 15.94
N ASN A 62 -6.75 17.83 16.73
CA ASN A 62 -7.53 16.60 16.85
C ASN A 62 -8.27 16.32 15.53
N TYR A 63 -8.52 15.05 15.22
CA TYR A 63 -9.23 14.67 13.99
C TYR A 63 -10.61 15.34 13.81
N LYS A 64 -11.26 15.74 14.90
CA LYS A 64 -12.55 16.47 14.91
C LYS A 64 -12.41 17.92 14.43
N ASP A 65 -11.20 18.46 14.55
CA ASP A 65 -10.89 19.86 14.22
C ASP A 65 -10.23 19.96 12.83
N PHE A 66 -10.46 18.96 11.95
CA PHE A 66 -9.88 18.92 10.62
C PHE A 66 -10.22 20.17 9.78
N ASP A 67 -11.48 20.58 9.77
CA ASP A 67 -11.92 21.77 9.03
C ASP A 67 -11.25 23.03 9.57
N GLN A 68 -11.15 23.16 10.91
CA GLN A 68 -10.47 24.28 11.56
C GLN A 68 -8.98 24.31 11.20
N MET A 69 -8.32 23.12 11.13
CA MET A 69 -6.92 23.04 10.67
C MET A 69 -6.75 23.60 9.24
N ILE A 70 -7.65 23.26 8.34
CA ILE A 70 -7.59 23.78 6.96
C ILE A 70 -7.80 25.29 6.95
N ASP A 71 -8.74 25.79 7.72
CA ASP A 71 -9.03 27.22 7.83
C ASP A 71 -7.88 28.03 8.42
N ASP A 72 -7.23 27.53 9.46
CA ASP A 72 -6.11 28.20 10.12
C ASP A 72 -4.84 28.19 9.27
N MET A 73 -4.52 27.03 8.68
CA MET A 73 -3.26 26.78 7.99
C MET A 73 -3.27 27.17 6.51
N LYS A 74 -4.43 27.20 5.85
CA LYS A 74 -4.58 27.46 4.41
C LYS A 74 -3.58 26.64 3.57
N PRO A 75 -3.57 25.30 3.70
CA PRO A 75 -2.66 24.47 2.93
C PRO A 75 -3.07 24.39 1.45
N ASP A 76 -2.10 24.14 0.59
CA ASP A 76 -2.35 23.79 -0.82
C ASP A 76 -2.76 22.30 -0.94
N ILE A 77 -2.15 21.45 -0.11
CA ILE A 77 -2.25 19.98 -0.23
C ILE A 77 -2.43 19.33 1.15
N VAL A 78 -3.35 18.37 1.21
CA VAL A 78 -3.52 17.48 2.37
C VAL A 78 -2.92 16.12 2.07
N ILE A 79 -2.02 15.64 2.94
CA ILE A 79 -1.48 14.27 2.88
C ILE A 79 -2.30 13.37 3.80
N VAL A 80 -2.90 12.32 3.24
CA VAL A 80 -3.77 11.37 3.96
C VAL A 80 -3.05 10.06 4.18
N THR A 81 -2.78 9.73 5.46
CA THR A 81 -2.10 8.53 5.93
C THR A 81 -2.83 7.88 7.11
N SER A 82 -4.12 8.09 7.20
CA SER A 82 -5.01 7.52 8.24
C SER A 82 -5.24 6.01 8.03
N VAL A 83 -6.20 5.41 8.72
CA VAL A 83 -6.61 4.02 8.48
C VAL A 83 -7.37 3.93 7.15
N ASP A 84 -7.11 2.94 6.32
CA ASP A 84 -7.64 2.79 4.94
C ASP A 84 -9.14 3.10 4.82
N ARG A 85 -9.94 2.60 5.76
CA ARG A 85 -11.40 2.81 5.76
C ARG A 85 -11.82 4.27 5.88
N THR A 86 -10.94 5.15 6.35
CA THR A 86 -11.22 6.59 6.59
C THR A 86 -10.60 7.50 5.53
N HIS A 87 -9.78 6.98 4.62
CA HIS A 87 -9.14 7.81 3.59
C HIS A 87 -10.14 8.66 2.83
N HIS A 88 -11.27 8.07 2.39
CA HIS A 88 -12.29 8.76 1.60
C HIS A 88 -12.89 9.98 2.32
N GLU A 89 -13.04 9.95 3.65
CA GLU A 89 -13.57 11.06 4.44
C GLU A 89 -12.67 12.29 4.31
N TYR A 90 -11.37 12.11 4.55
CA TYR A 90 -10.39 13.20 4.47
C TYR A 90 -10.11 13.63 3.03
N ILE A 91 -10.08 12.70 2.06
CA ILE A 91 -9.91 13.02 0.64
C ILE A 91 -11.05 13.93 0.16
N ILE A 92 -12.30 13.53 0.40
CA ILE A 92 -13.48 14.29 -0.03
C ILE A 92 -13.51 15.64 0.66
N ARG A 93 -13.34 15.66 1.99
CA ARG A 93 -13.43 16.91 2.76
C ARG A 93 -12.30 17.90 2.40
N ALA A 94 -11.08 17.43 2.19
CA ALA A 94 -9.98 18.28 1.75
C ALA A 94 -10.29 18.96 0.39
N MET A 95 -10.80 18.19 -0.58
CA MET A 95 -11.18 18.73 -1.90
C MET A 95 -12.32 19.75 -1.79
N GLU A 96 -13.32 19.49 -0.95
CA GLU A 96 -14.44 20.43 -0.68
C GLU A 96 -13.95 21.74 -0.06
N LEU A 97 -12.91 21.68 0.76
CA LEU A 97 -12.25 22.84 1.36
C LEU A 97 -11.20 23.51 0.45
N GLY A 98 -11.08 23.06 -0.80
CA GLY A 98 -10.25 23.68 -1.83
C GLY A 98 -8.80 23.21 -1.88
N CYS A 99 -8.45 22.10 -1.22
CA CYS A 99 -7.11 21.53 -1.23
C CYS A 99 -6.98 20.40 -2.26
N ASP A 100 -5.80 20.24 -2.84
CA ASP A 100 -5.42 19.01 -3.52
C ASP A 100 -5.03 17.93 -2.50
N VAL A 101 -4.96 16.68 -2.93
CA VAL A 101 -4.74 15.54 -2.02
C VAL A 101 -3.60 14.65 -2.49
N ILE A 102 -2.74 14.27 -1.56
CA ILE A 102 -1.85 13.11 -1.68
C ILE A 102 -2.38 12.05 -0.71
N THR A 103 -2.74 10.88 -1.20
CA THR A 103 -3.24 9.80 -0.34
C THR A 103 -2.36 8.57 -0.41
N GLU A 104 -2.14 7.94 0.76
CA GLU A 104 -1.58 6.59 0.79
C GLU A 104 -2.51 5.58 0.11
N LYS A 105 -1.89 4.51 -0.37
CA LYS A 105 -2.63 3.36 -0.89
C LYS A 105 -3.10 2.44 0.26
N PRO A 106 -4.22 1.75 0.11
CA PRO A 106 -5.22 1.87 -0.96
C PRO A 106 -5.97 3.20 -0.87
N MET A 107 -6.38 3.75 -2.00
CA MET A 107 -7.11 5.02 -2.01
C MET A 107 -8.38 4.98 -1.15
N THR A 108 -9.08 3.84 -1.13
CA THR A 108 -10.17 3.48 -0.21
C THR A 108 -10.38 1.96 -0.23
N ILE A 109 -11.44 1.46 0.45
CA ILE A 109 -11.63 0.02 0.68
C ILE A 109 -12.87 -0.60 0.04
N ASP A 110 -13.79 0.18 -0.49
CA ASP A 110 -15.02 -0.30 -1.14
C ASP A 110 -15.49 0.62 -2.29
N GLU A 111 -16.39 0.10 -3.12
CA GLU A 111 -16.89 0.78 -4.32
C GLU A 111 -17.70 2.05 -4.00
N LYS A 112 -18.45 2.07 -2.91
CA LYS A 112 -19.28 3.24 -2.54
C LYS A 112 -18.42 4.44 -2.20
N LYS A 113 -17.34 4.19 -1.45
CA LYS A 113 -16.35 5.21 -1.10
C LYS A 113 -15.56 5.66 -2.32
N ALA A 114 -15.24 4.74 -3.24
CA ALA A 114 -14.59 5.10 -4.51
C ALA A 114 -15.49 6.02 -5.35
N HIS A 115 -16.78 5.73 -5.46
CA HIS A 115 -17.75 6.60 -6.11
C HIS A 115 -17.84 7.98 -5.47
N ALA A 116 -17.87 8.05 -4.14
CA ALA A 116 -17.92 9.32 -3.42
C ALA A 116 -16.68 10.19 -3.70
N ILE A 117 -15.49 9.57 -3.79
CA ILE A 117 -14.24 10.28 -4.16
C ILE A 117 -14.33 10.80 -5.60
N LEU A 118 -14.78 9.97 -6.55
CA LEU A 118 -14.92 10.37 -7.96
C LEU A 118 -15.89 11.55 -8.11
N ALA A 119 -17.05 11.48 -7.47
CA ALA A 119 -18.05 12.53 -7.49
C ALA A 119 -17.52 13.84 -6.86
N ALA A 120 -16.73 13.74 -5.77
CA ALA A 120 -16.12 14.91 -5.14
C ALA A 120 -15.05 15.53 -6.06
N LYS A 121 -14.21 14.72 -6.72
CA LYS A 121 -13.23 15.21 -7.70
C LYS A 121 -13.90 15.94 -8.86
N GLU A 122 -14.96 15.38 -9.42
CA GLU A 122 -15.71 16.01 -10.51
C GLU A 122 -16.30 17.36 -10.07
N ARG A 123 -16.94 17.40 -8.89
CA ARG A 123 -17.56 18.60 -8.34
C ARG A 123 -16.56 19.71 -7.99
N THR A 124 -15.39 19.35 -7.48
CA THR A 124 -14.43 20.33 -6.94
C THR A 124 -13.32 20.69 -7.92
N GLY A 125 -13.03 19.85 -8.90
CA GLY A 125 -11.90 20.00 -9.82
C GLY A 125 -10.52 19.83 -9.19
N ARG A 126 -10.44 19.38 -7.91
CA ARG A 126 -9.17 19.20 -7.19
C ARG A 126 -8.45 17.94 -7.63
N ASP A 127 -7.13 17.95 -7.50
CA ASP A 127 -6.29 16.82 -7.89
C ASP A 127 -6.03 15.85 -6.75
N ILE A 128 -5.93 14.56 -7.11
CA ILE A 128 -5.59 13.46 -6.20
C ILE A 128 -4.37 12.73 -6.76
N ARG A 129 -3.35 12.54 -5.90
CA ARG A 129 -2.19 11.68 -6.17
C ARG A 129 -2.24 10.49 -5.21
N VAL A 130 -2.18 9.29 -5.78
CA VAL A 130 -2.10 8.04 -5.01
C VAL A 130 -0.66 7.53 -5.00
N THR A 131 -0.13 7.17 -3.83
CA THR A 131 1.30 6.92 -3.64
C THR A 131 1.72 5.50 -4.04
N PHE A 132 1.57 5.14 -5.30
CA PHE A 132 2.03 3.86 -5.86
C PHE A 132 3.54 3.86 -6.12
N ASN A 133 4.31 3.70 -5.07
CA ASN A 133 5.78 3.73 -5.09
C ASN A 133 6.43 2.59 -5.88
N TYR A 134 5.79 1.43 -5.99
CA TYR A 134 6.31 0.31 -6.81
C TYR A 134 6.49 0.67 -8.28
N ARG A 135 5.70 1.59 -8.86
CA ARG A 135 5.88 2.06 -10.24
C ARG A 135 7.25 2.68 -10.47
N TYR A 136 7.82 3.30 -9.42
CA TYR A 136 9.10 4.01 -9.44
C TYR A 136 10.32 3.12 -9.19
N ALA A 137 10.12 1.87 -8.76
CA ALA A 137 11.21 0.92 -8.66
C ALA A 137 11.85 0.71 -10.05
N PRO A 138 13.18 0.83 -10.20
CA PRO A 138 13.84 0.78 -11.50
C PRO A 138 13.48 -0.44 -12.33
N SER A 139 13.38 -1.62 -11.71
CA SER A 139 12.99 -2.85 -12.40
C SER A 139 11.54 -2.84 -12.86
N ASN A 140 10.61 -2.29 -12.08
CA ASN A 140 9.20 -2.18 -12.46
C ASN A 140 8.99 -1.16 -13.58
N SER A 141 9.72 -0.03 -13.52
CA SER A 141 9.78 0.95 -14.62
C SER A 141 10.37 0.30 -15.89
N LYS A 142 11.39 -0.57 -15.76
CA LYS A 142 12.00 -1.26 -16.89
C LYS A 142 11.05 -2.25 -17.58
N ILE A 143 10.23 -2.97 -16.83
CA ILE A 143 9.16 -3.80 -17.42
C ILE A 143 8.21 -2.94 -18.27
N ARG A 144 7.82 -1.76 -17.77
CA ARG A 144 6.97 -0.83 -18.53
C ARG A 144 7.65 -0.37 -19.82
N GLU A 145 8.94 0.01 -19.77
CA GLU A 145 9.72 0.37 -20.97
C GLU A 145 9.72 -0.75 -22.00
N LEU A 146 10.08 -1.98 -21.59
CA LEU A 146 10.15 -3.13 -22.50
C LEU A 146 8.82 -3.39 -23.22
N ILE A 147 7.70 -3.21 -22.52
CA ILE A 147 6.36 -3.36 -23.12
C ILE A 147 6.05 -2.19 -24.07
N MET A 148 6.36 -0.95 -23.68
CA MET A 148 6.17 0.22 -24.53
C MET A 148 7.04 0.21 -25.79
N ASP A 149 8.25 -0.36 -25.67
CA ASP A 149 9.19 -0.55 -26.80
C ASP A 149 8.83 -1.75 -27.67
N ASP A 150 7.66 -2.38 -27.44
CA ASP A 150 7.12 -3.49 -28.23
C ASP A 150 8.02 -4.73 -28.27
N VAL A 151 8.88 -4.94 -27.22
CA VAL A 151 9.87 -6.02 -27.16
C VAL A 151 9.23 -7.41 -27.23
N ILE A 152 8.06 -7.57 -26.61
CA ILE A 152 7.29 -8.84 -26.62
C ILE A 152 6.00 -8.76 -27.43
N GLY A 153 5.75 -7.65 -28.12
CA GLY A 153 4.52 -7.42 -28.90
C GLY A 153 3.29 -7.21 -28.03
N ASP A 154 2.11 -7.49 -28.58
CA ASP A 154 0.84 -7.41 -27.85
C ASP A 154 0.82 -8.41 -26.71
N VAL A 155 0.52 -7.94 -25.51
CA VAL A 155 0.46 -8.80 -24.32
C VAL A 155 -0.87 -9.55 -24.26
N PHE A 156 -0.81 -10.88 -24.15
CA PHE A 156 -1.97 -11.75 -24.08
C PHE A 156 -2.25 -12.27 -22.67
N SER A 157 -1.20 -12.53 -21.87
CA SER A 157 -1.40 -12.99 -20.50
C SER A 157 -0.28 -12.60 -19.55
N VAL A 158 -0.64 -12.45 -18.28
CA VAL A 158 0.26 -12.21 -17.14
C VAL A 158 -0.01 -13.27 -16.08
N HIS A 159 1.05 -13.88 -15.56
CA HIS A 159 1.00 -14.74 -14.37
C HIS A 159 1.79 -14.06 -13.28
N PHE A 160 1.17 -13.79 -12.14
CA PHE A 160 1.78 -13.05 -11.05
C PHE A 160 1.56 -13.80 -9.73
N GLU A 161 2.62 -14.32 -9.16
CA GLU A 161 2.63 -14.93 -7.83
C GLU A 161 3.29 -13.98 -6.83
N TRP A 162 2.58 -13.65 -5.74
CA TRP A 162 3.11 -12.88 -4.62
C TRP A 162 3.19 -13.74 -3.36
N LEU A 163 4.35 -13.76 -2.74
CA LEU A 163 4.66 -14.51 -1.53
C LEU A 163 5.02 -13.56 -0.40
N LEU A 164 4.20 -13.52 0.65
CA LEU A 164 4.52 -12.85 1.90
C LEU A 164 5.08 -13.86 2.89
N ASN A 165 6.23 -13.58 3.48
CA ASN A 165 6.81 -14.47 4.46
C ASN A 165 6.05 -14.43 5.81
N THR A 166 6.36 -15.38 6.69
CA THR A 166 5.72 -15.53 8.00
C THR A 166 5.94 -14.35 8.96
N ARG A 167 6.83 -13.41 8.66
CA ARG A 167 7.02 -12.18 9.46
C ARG A 167 6.12 -11.06 8.96
N HIS A 168 6.23 -10.69 7.69
CA HIS A 168 5.45 -9.62 7.08
C HIS A 168 3.99 -10.06 6.89
N GLY A 169 3.74 -11.27 6.39
CA GLY A 169 2.39 -11.82 6.26
C GLY A 169 1.65 -11.86 7.59
N ALA A 170 2.28 -12.41 8.64
CA ALA A 170 1.69 -12.44 9.99
C ALA A 170 1.29 -11.07 10.52
N ASP A 171 1.98 -10.01 10.09
CA ASP A 171 1.72 -8.66 10.58
C ASP A 171 0.32 -8.15 10.22
N TYR A 172 -0.26 -8.58 9.10
CA TYR A 172 -1.63 -8.24 8.72
C TYR A 172 -2.68 -8.88 9.66
N TYR A 173 -2.35 -9.99 10.29
CA TYR A 173 -3.24 -10.69 11.24
C TYR A 173 -3.08 -10.23 12.69
N ARG A 174 -2.04 -9.42 13.00
CA ARG A 174 -1.87 -8.74 14.30
C ARG A 174 -2.58 -7.41 14.35
N ARG A 175 -2.60 -6.69 13.24
CA ARG A 175 -3.00 -5.29 13.12
C ARG A 175 -4.50 -5.16 12.82
N TRP A 176 -4.99 -3.91 12.79
CA TRP A 176 -6.36 -3.57 12.37
C TRP A 176 -6.72 -4.11 10.97
N HIS A 177 -5.71 -4.43 10.15
CA HIS A 177 -5.87 -5.05 8.83
C HIS A 177 -6.56 -6.41 8.87
N ARG A 178 -6.45 -7.15 10.00
CA ARG A 178 -7.11 -8.45 10.23
C ARG A 178 -8.62 -8.42 10.05
N ASN A 179 -9.21 -7.23 10.12
CA ASN A 179 -10.63 -7.00 9.91
C ASN A 179 -10.85 -6.39 8.53
N LYS A 180 -11.59 -7.12 7.69
CA LYS A 180 -11.91 -6.71 6.31
C LYS A 180 -12.65 -5.35 6.25
N HIS A 181 -13.44 -5.02 7.27
CA HIS A 181 -14.11 -3.72 7.38
C HIS A 181 -13.12 -2.55 7.49
N ASN A 182 -11.92 -2.77 8.03
CA ASN A 182 -10.91 -1.74 8.17
C ASN A 182 -10.00 -1.59 6.93
N SER A 183 -9.72 -2.70 6.23
CA SER A 183 -8.68 -2.78 5.20
C SER A 183 -9.19 -3.16 3.81
N GLY A 184 -10.41 -3.67 3.70
CA GLY A 184 -10.89 -4.32 2.49
C GLY A 184 -10.27 -5.72 2.25
N GLY A 185 -9.47 -6.25 3.21
CA GLY A 185 -8.69 -7.49 3.05
C GLY A 185 -7.41 -7.30 2.25
N LEU A 186 -6.62 -8.36 2.14
CA LEU A 186 -5.32 -8.30 1.45
C LEU A 186 -5.45 -8.03 -0.05
N LEU A 187 -6.54 -8.46 -0.68
CA LEU A 187 -6.79 -8.18 -2.11
C LEU A 187 -7.00 -6.69 -2.40
N VAL A 188 -7.45 -5.91 -1.41
CA VAL A 188 -7.53 -4.43 -1.51
C VAL A 188 -6.28 -3.78 -0.93
N HIS A 189 -5.92 -4.12 0.33
CA HIS A 189 -4.83 -3.41 1.03
C HIS A 189 -3.44 -3.67 0.42
N LYS A 190 -3.06 -4.95 0.21
CA LYS A 190 -1.74 -5.32 -0.30
C LYS A 190 -1.72 -5.45 -1.82
N SER A 191 -2.71 -6.17 -2.38
CA SER A 191 -2.72 -6.45 -3.82
C SER A 191 -3.03 -5.23 -4.67
N THR A 192 -3.47 -4.11 -4.08
CA THR A 192 -3.60 -2.84 -4.81
C THR A 192 -2.28 -2.44 -5.49
N HIS A 193 -1.12 -2.66 -4.86
CA HIS A 193 0.18 -2.45 -5.49
C HIS A 193 0.40 -3.34 -6.72
N HIS A 194 -0.03 -4.59 -6.64
CA HIS A 194 0.22 -5.59 -7.67
C HIS A 194 -0.73 -5.39 -8.85
N PHE A 195 -2.01 -5.16 -8.58
CA PHE A 195 -2.99 -4.82 -9.60
C PHE A 195 -2.64 -3.49 -10.28
N ASP A 196 -2.18 -2.51 -9.51
CA ASP A 196 -1.67 -1.25 -10.05
C ASP A 196 -0.48 -1.45 -10.99
N LEU A 197 0.49 -2.30 -10.61
CA LEU A 197 1.64 -2.61 -11.47
C LEU A 197 1.21 -3.25 -12.78
N VAL A 198 0.31 -4.23 -12.74
CA VAL A 198 -0.16 -4.88 -13.98
C VAL A 198 -0.93 -3.88 -14.85
N ASN A 199 -1.83 -3.09 -14.27
CA ASN A 199 -2.54 -2.03 -14.98
C ASN A 199 -1.56 -1.02 -15.62
N PHE A 200 -0.53 -0.62 -14.86
CA PHE A 200 0.52 0.28 -15.33
C PHE A 200 1.36 -0.34 -16.44
N TRP A 201 1.83 -1.58 -16.30
CA TRP A 201 2.62 -2.27 -17.31
C TRP A 201 1.86 -2.44 -18.62
N LEU A 202 0.61 -2.89 -18.55
CA LEU A 202 -0.24 -3.11 -19.72
C LEU A 202 -0.79 -1.80 -20.31
N GLY A 203 -0.94 -0.75 -19.50
CA GLY A 203 -1.70 0.45 -19.89
C GLY A 203 -3.19 0.12 -20.12
N ALA A 204 -3.73 -0.86 -19.39
CA ALA A 204 -5.08 -1.43 -19.57
C ALA A 204 -5.90 -1.34 -18.28
N LYS A 205 -7.22 -1.50 -18.41
CA LYS A 205 -8.18 -1.46 -17.30
C LYS A 205 -8.80 -2.84 -17.06
N PRO A 206 -9.03 -3.22 -15.79
CA PRO A 206 -9.73 -4.48 -15.48
C PRO A 206 -11.19 -4.39 -15.94
N GLU A 207 -11.69 -5.47 -16.52
CA GLU A 207 -13.07 -5.58 -17.04
C GLU A 207 -13.92 -6.58 -16.22
N THR A 208 -13.36 -7.77 -15.97
CA THR A 208 -14.06 -8.86 -15.28
C THR A 208 -13.09 -9.59 -14.35
N VAL A 209 -13.55 -9.92 -13.15
CA VAL A 209 -12.74 -10.57 -12.10
C VAL A 209 -13.46 -11.80 -11.59
N PHE A 210 -12.71 -12.91 -11.41
CA PHE A 210 -13.13 -14.11 -10.67
C PHE A 210 -12.08 -14.49 -9.65
N ALA A 211 -12.49 -14.91 -8.44
CA ALA A 211 -11.54 -15.20 -7.38
C ALA A 211 -12.03 -16.29 -6.42
N PHE A 212 -11.06 -17.00 -5.84
CA PHE A 212 -11.18 -17.83 -4.65
C PHE A 212 -10.27 -17.27 -3.56
N GLY A 213 -10.67 -17.43 -2.30
CA GLY A 213 -9.87 -17.01 -1.15
C GLY A 213 -10.36 -17.67 0.13
N GLU A 214 -9.43 -18.05 0.99
CA GLU A 214 -9.69 -18.71 2.26
C GLU A 214 -8.70 -18.28 3.34
N LEU A 215 -9.11 -18.40 4.60
CA LEU A 215 -8.23 -18.32 5.76
C LEU A 215 -7.83 -19.75 6.16
N ASN A 216 -6.63 -20.18 5.75
CA ASN A 216 -6.15 -21.56 5.91
C ASN A 216 -5.04 -21.71 6.95
N PHE A 217 -4.24 -20.69 7.15
CA PHE A 217 -3.06 -20.75 8.02
C PHE A 217 -3.28 -20.01 9.34
N TYR A 218 -3.63 -18.73 9.30
CA TYR A 218 -3.88 -17.93 10.50
C TYR A 218 -5.26 -18.21 11.09
N GLY A 219 -5.57 -17.61 12.25
CA GLY A 219 -6.80 -17.87 12.98
C GLY A 219 -6.76 -19.11 13.87
N ARG A 220 -7.60 -19.09 14.92
CA ARG A 220 -7.59 -20.08 15.99
C ARG A 220 -7.86 -21.50 15.48
N HIS A 221 -8.95 -21.68 14.74
CA HIS A 221 -9.35 -23.00 14.23
C HIS A 221 -8.23 -23.68 13.40
N ASN A 222 -7.51 -22.92 12.56
CA ASN A 222 -6.43 -23.46 11.76
C ASN A 222 -5.18 -23.77 12.61
N ALA A 223 -4.92 -22.99 13.66
CA ALA A 223 -3.85 -23.24 14.60
C ALA A 223 -4.11 -24.53 15.42
N GLU A 224 -5.33 -24.72 15.92
CA GLU A 224 -5.76 -25.95 16.63
C GLU A 224 -5.57 -27.20 15.77
N LYS A 225 -5.95 -27.14 14.48
CA LYS A 225 -5.72 -28.25 13.52
C LYS A 225 -4.24 -28.61 13.36
N ARG A 226 -3.31 -27.68 13.60
CA ARG A 226 -1.87 -27.88 13.54
C ARG A 226 -1.25 -28.20 14.91
N GLY A 227 -2.06 -28.44 15.94
CA GLY A 227 -1.61 -28.81 17.29
C GLY A 227 -1.12 -27.63 18.13
N VAL A 228 -1.49 -26.39 17.81
CA VAL A 228 -1.23 -25.25 18.70
C VAL A 228 -2.23 -25.30 19.85
N GLU A 229 -1.71 -25.30 21.08
CA GLU A 229 -2.54 -25.42 22.30
C GLU A 229 -2.54 -24.11 23.11
N ASN A 230 -1.50 -23.28 22.98
CA ASN A 230 -1.33 -22.06 23.77
C ASN A 230 -1.87 -20.85 22.99
N PHE A 231 -2.97 -20.28 23.46
CA PHE A 231 -3.59 -19.10 22.89
C PHE A 231 -3.52 -17.91 23.83
N TYR A 232 -3.37 -16.73 23.25
CA TYR A 232 -3.36 -15.46 23.96
C TYR A 232 -4.02 -14.36 23.12
N TYR A 233 -4.49 -13.32 23.78
CA TYR A 233 -5.15 -12.20 23.10
C TYR A 233 -4.16 -11.27 22.40
N ARG A 234 -3.06 -10.90 23.14
CA ARG A 234 -2.00 -10.00 22.67
C ARG A 234 -0.63 -10.44 23.18
N CYS A 235 0.45 -9.97 22.53
CA CYS A 235 1.80 -10.33 22.92
C CYS A 235 2.25 -9.62 24.21
N HIS A 236 1.99 -8.32 24.32
CA HIS A 236 2.42 -7.54 25.49
C HIS A 236 1.79 -8.03 26.78
N GLY A 237 2.64 -8.37 27.78
CA GLY A 237 2.20 -8.89 29.06
C GLY A 237 1.79 -10.36 29.07
N SER A 238 1.83 -11.09 27.96
CA SER A 238 1.48 -12.50 27.88
C SER A 238 2.69 -13.42 28.07
N ASN A 239 2.60 -14.34 29.03
CA ASN A 239 3.60 -15.41 29.18
C ASN A 239 3.51 -16.45 28.06
N ALA A 240 2.32 -16.73 27.55
CA ALA A 240 2.09 -17.68 26.45
C ALA A 240 2.69 -17.18 25.12
N ALA A 241 2.92 -15.88 24.98
CA ALA A 241 3.53 -15.31 23.78
C ALA A 241 5.05 -15.49 23.69
N LYS A 242 5.72 -15.86 24.79
CA LYS A 242 7.19 -15.93 24.83
C LYS A 242 7.79 -16.95 23.88
N ASP A 243 7.10 -18.06 23.67
CA ASP A 243 7.56 -19.17 22.83
C ASP A 243 6.86 -19.18 21.45
N ASP A 244 6.02 -18.18 21.17
CA ASP A 244 5.36 -18.05 19.86
C ASP A 244 6.27 -17.34 18.85
N PRO A 245 6.70 -18.00 17.76
CA PRO A 245 7.55 -17.39 16.73
C PRO A 245 6.86 -16.23 15.99
N PHE A 246 5.55 -16.07 16.12
CA PHE A 246 4.77 -14.97 15.56
C PHE A 246 4.61 -13.80 16.54
N ALA A 247 5.04 -13.92 17.79
CA ALA A 247 4.95 -12.84 18.77
C ALA A 247 5.88 -11.67 18.40
N ILE A 248 5.46 -10.47 18.81
CA ILE A 248 6.27 -9.25 18.69
C ILE A 248 6.32 -8.53 20.02
N ASP A 249 7.46 -7.88 20.29
CA ASP A 249 7.62 -7.00 21.44
C ASP A 249 7.60 -5.53 21.00
N LEU A 250 6.49 -4.84 21.25
CA LEU A 250 6.36 -3.41 20.93
C LEU A 250 7.23 -2.53 21.82
N ALA A 251 7.61 -3.00 23.02
CA ALA A 251 8.45 -2.23 23.94
C ALA A 251 9.94 -2.27 23.57
N ALA A 252 10.36 -3.25 22.77
CA ALA A 252 11.76 -3.41 22.35
C ALA A 252 12.27 -2.30 21.42
N ASN A 253 11.37 -1.49 20.84
CA ASN A 253 11.71 -0.42 19.92
C ASN A 253 10.96 0.86 20.28
N GLU A 254 11.68 1.98 20.45
CA GLU A 254 11.10 3.27 20.86
C GLU A 254 9.97 3.75 19.94
N THR A 255 10.14 3.62 18.63
CA THR A 255 9.09 4.00 17.65
C THR A 255 7.83 3.16 17.81
N SER A 256 7.98 1.84 17.96
CA SER A 256 6.83 0.94 18.16
C SER A 256 6.12 1.20 19.48
N LYS A 257 6.90 1.43 20.53
CA LYS A 257 6.38 1.77 21.84
C LYS A 257 5.56 3.06 21.77
N ALA A 258 6.14 4.14 21.26
CA ALA A 258 5.48 5.45 21.19
C ALA A 258 4.21 5.44 20.29
N LEU A 259 4.31 4.87 19.09
CA LEU A 259 3.20 4.91 18.13
C LEU A 259 2.05 3.94 18.44
N TYR A 260 2.32 2.86 19.15
CA TYR A 260 1.34 1.79 19.33
C TYR A 260 1.05 1.49 20.80
N LEU A 261 2.06 1.24 21.63
CA LEU A 261 1.85 0.85 23.03
C LEU A 261 1.40 2.05 23.89
N ASP A 262 2.14 3.15 23.83
CA ASP A 262 1.84 4.36 24.62
C ASP A 262 0.57 5.07 24.09
N ALA A 263 0.23 4.91 22.80
CA ALA A 263 -0.94 5.51 22.15
C ALA A 263 -2.22 4.66 22.25
N GLU A 264 -2.20 3.53 22.94
CA GLU A 264 -3.38 2.66 23.08
C GLU A 264 -4.53 3.37 23.79
N ALA A 265 -4.24 4.12 24.84
CA ALA A 265 -5.26 4.84 25.61
C ALA A 265 -6.02 5.88 24.75
N ASP A 266 -5.36 6.48 23.76
CA ASP A 266 -5.98 7.50 22.90
C ASP A 266 -6.93 6.88 21.86
N SER A 267 -6.61 5.70 21.37
CA SER A 267 -7.27 5.12 20.18
C SER A 267 -7.99 3.79 20.42
N GLY A 268 -7.70 3.11 21.53
CA GLY A 268 -8.13 1.75 21.78
C GLY A 268 -7.48 0.71 20.84
N TYR A 269 -6.51 1.11 20.01
CA TYR A 269 -5.90 0.25 19.02
C TYR A 269 -4.79 -0.60 19.62
N ILE A 270 -4.98 -1.93 19.62
CA ILE A 270 -4.01 -2.93 20.05
C ILE A 270 -3.30 -3.48 18.81
N ARG A 271 -1.98 -3.19 18.70
CA ARG A 271 -1.14 -3.48 17.53
C ARG A 271 -0.61 -4.91 17.49
N ASP A 272 -0.47 -5.55 18.62
CA ASP A 272 0.22 -6.83 18.83
C ASP A 272 -0.72 -7.98 19.18
N ARG A 273 -1.87 -8.06 18.49
CA ARG A 273 -2.84 -9.15 18.65
C ARG A 273 -2.22 -10.49 18.23
N SER A 274 -2.66 -11.59 18.84
CA SER A 274 -2.29 -12.91 18.36
C SER A 274 -2.77 -13.12 16.92
N VAL A 275 -1.94 -13.73 16.09
CA VAL A 275 -2.31 -14.11 14.71
C VAL A 275 -3.25 -15.31 14.67
N PHE A 276 -3.44 -15.97 15.82
CA PHE A 276 -4.32 -17.12 16.00
C PHE A 276 -5.58 -16.76 16.82
N GLY A 277 -6.07 -15.54 16.65
CA GLY A 277 -7.34 -15.09 17.26
C GLY A 277 -8.57 -15.51 16.46
N ASP A 278 -9.75 -15.35 17.07
CA ASP A 278 -11.05 -15.70 16.48
C ASP A 278 -11.64 -14.59 15.60
N ASP A 279 -11.16 -13.36 15.71
CA ASP A 279 -11.70 -12.16 15.07
C ASP A 279 -10.96 -11.76 13.77
N ILE A 280 -10.48 -12.73 13.02
CA ILE A 280 -9.84 -12.54 11.72
C ILE A 280 -10.88 -12.77 10.63
N SER A 281 -11.07 -11.76 9.76
CA SER A 281 -12.04 -11.81 8.67
C SER A 281 -11.43 -11.65 7.28
N ILE A 282 -10.08 -11.70 7.19
CA ILE A 282 -9.34 -11.62 5.92
C ILE A 282 -8.78 -12.99 5.54
N GLU A 283 -8.67 -13.23 4.26
CA GLU A 283 -8.06 -14.44 3.68
C GLU A 283 -6.54 -14.38 3.79
N ASP A 284 -5.88 -15.54 3.78
CA ASP A 284 -4.42 -15.68 3.73
C ASP A 284 -3.91 -16.42 2.49
N THR A 285 -4.83 -17.06 1.76
CA THR A 285 -4.59 -17.83 0.54
C THR A 285 -5.59 -17.39 -0.52
N MET A 286 -5.12 -16.77 -1.60
CA MET A 286 -6.01 -16.18 -2.60
C MET A 286 -5.52 -16.44 -4.02
N ALA A 287 -6.47 -16.69 -4.93
CA ALA A 287 -6.26 -16.83 -6.37
C ALA A 287 -7.28 -15.97 -7.12
N VAL A 288 -6.81 -15.16 -8.06
CA VAL A 288 -7.64 -14.19 -8.80
C VAL A 288 -7.34 -14.30 -10.30
N THR A 289 -8.39 -14.28 -11.12
CA THR A 289 -8.28 -14.15 -12.57
C THR A 289 -8.95 -12.84 -12.99
N VAL A 290 -8.25 -12.04 -13.82
CA VAL A 290 -8.77 -10.77 -14.34
C VAL A 290 -8.71 -10.79 -15.86
N LYS A 291 -9.81 -10.39 -16.52
CA LYS A 291 -9.83 -10.03 -17.92
C LYS A 291 -9.75 -8.51 -18.05
N TYR A 292 -8.88 -8.04 -18.93
CA TYR A 292 -8.68 -6.63 -19.22
C TYR A 292 -9.44 -6.18 -20.49
N ASP A 293 -9.62 -4.88 -20.65
CA ASP A 293 -10.25 -4.24 -21.81
C ASP A 293 -9.50 -4.46 -23.13
N THR A 294 -8.19 -4.77 -23.04
CA THR A 294 -7.35 -5.21 -24.18
C THR A 294 -7.49 -6.69 -24.52
N ASN A 295 -8.35 -7.44 -23.84
CA ASN A 295 -8.45 -8.90 -23.82
C ASN A 295 -7.24 -9.64 -23.21
N ALA A 296 -6.25 -8.96 -22.67
CA ALA A 296 -5.21 -9.60 -21.87
C ALA A 296 -5.82 -10.24 -20.61
N MET A 297 -5.21 -11.32 -20.13
CA MET A 297 -5.66 -12.05 -18.93
C MET A 297 -4.56 -12.03 -17.87
N LEU A 298 -4.95 -11.80 -16.61
CA LEU A 298 -4.09 -11.97 -15.45
C LEU A 298 -4.56 -13.18 -14.64
N THR A 299 -3.60 -14.05 -14.28
CA THR A 299 -3.74 -14.97 -13.15
C THR A 299 -2.83 -14.49 -12.03
N TYR A 300 -3.41 -14.28 -10.85
CA TYR A 300 -2.72 -13.73 -9.70
C TYR A 300 -2.93 -14.63 -8.49
N SER A 301 -1.89 -14.84 -7.68
CA SER A 301 -2.00 -15.49 -6.38
C SER A 301 -1.27 -14.70 -5.30
N LEU A 302 -1.81 -14.73 -4.07
CA LEU A 302 -1.17 -14.22 -2.87
C LEU A 302 -1.29 -15.25 -1.75
N ASN A 303 -0.14 -15.60 -1.15
CA ASN A 303 -0.04 -16.42 0.04
C ASN A 303 0.74 -15.66 1.12
N SER A 304 0.20 -15.56 2.34
CA SER A 304 0.76 -14.68 3.37
C SER A 304 1.50 -15.40 4.51
N TYR A 305 1.89 -16.65 4.30
CA TYR A 305 2.57 -17.51 5.28
C TYR A 305 3.77 -18.27 4.70
N MET A 306 4.43 -17.67 3.72
CA MET A 306 5.49 -18.33 2.95
C MET A 306 6.86 -18.26 3.65
N PRO A 307 7.79 -19.16 3.29
CA PRO A 307 9.13 -19.19 3.88
C PRO A 307 10.06 -18.07 3.40
N TRP A 308 9.71 -17.39 2.30
CA TRP A 308 10.43 -16.25 1.74
C TRP A 308 9.45 -15.20 1.20
N GLU A 309 9.93 -14.00 0.96
CA GLU A 309 9.13 -12.90 0.46
C GLU A 309 9.64 -12.42 -0.88
N GLY A 310 8.69 -12.14 -1.77
CA GLY A 310 8.95 -11.65 -3.10
C GLY A 310 7.87 -12.09 -4.07
N PHE A 311 8.20 -12.02 -5.36
CA PHE A 311 7.24 -12.35 -6.41
C PHE A 311 7.89 -12.93 -7.66
N ILE A 312 7.08 -13.64 -8.41
CA ILE A 312 7.41 -14.16 -9.74
C ILE A 312 6.33 -13.68 -10.71
N VAL A 313 6.75 -13.06 -11.80
CA VAL A 313 5.86 -12.58 -12.87
C VAL A 313 6.32 -13.14 -14.19
N SER A 314 5.36 -13.59 -15.00
CA SER A 314 5.57 -13.95 -16.39
C SER A 314 4.60 -13.18 -17.27
N ILE A 315 5.09 -12.50 -18.28
CA ILE A 315 4.29 -11.69 -19.22
C ILE A 315 4.48 -12.30 -20.61
N ASN A 316 3.40 -12.77 -21.23
CA ASN A 316 3.43 -13.44 -22.53
C ASN A 316 2.81 -12.53 -23.57
N GLY A 317 3.56 -12.30 -24.63
CA GLY A 317 3.15 -11.47 -25.75
C GLY A 317 3.30 -12.17 -27.11
N SER A 318 2.87 -11.49 -28.15
CA SER A 318 2.87 -12.02 -29.54
C SER A 318 4.26 -12.20 -30.12
N LYS A 319 5.31 -11.57 -29.56
CA LYS A 319 6.70 -11.66 -30.04
C LYS A 319 7.65 -12.33 -29.06
N GLY A 320 7.19 -12.63 -27.86
CA GLY A 320 8.05 -13.22 -26.82
C GLY A 320 7.45 -13.20 -25.43
N ARG A 321 8.31 -13.44 -24.44
CA ARG A 321 7.95 -13.54 -23.02
C ARG A 321 8.96 -12.79 -22.17
N ILE A 322 8.47 -12.11 -21.14
CA ILE A 322 9.30 -11.57 -20.05
C ILE A 322 9.08 -12.43 -18.80
N GLU A 323 10.15 -12.84 -18.16
CA GLU A 323 10.14 -13.46 -16.84
C GLU A 323 10.81 -12.51 -15.84
N TYR A 324 10.13 -12.22 -14.73
CA TYR A 324 10.60 -11.30 -13.73
C TYR A 324 10.45 -11.90 -12.35
N LYS A 325 11.60 -12.09 -11.67
CA LYS A 325 11.65 -12.61 -10.31
C LYS A 325 12.29 -11.59 -9.38
N VAL A 326 11.67 -11.37 -8.23
CA VAL A 326 12.19 -10.52 -7.16
C VAL A 326 12.20 -11.30 -5.86
N VAL A 327 13.32 -11.21 -5.14
CA VAL A 327 13.43 -11.65 -3.75
C VAL A 327 13.59 -10.41 -2.90
N GLU A 328 12.57 -10.11 -2.09
CA GLU A 328 12.59 -9.01 -1.15
C GLU A 328 13.29 -9.41 0.15
N ARG A 329 13.75 -8.42 0.91
CA ARG A 329 14.20 -8.69 2.26
C ARG A 329 12.99 -8.95 3.14
N SER A 330 13.12 -9.97 3.99
CA SER A 330 12.19 -10.20 5.07
C SER A 330 12.14 -8.98 5.98
N TYR A 331 10.95 -8.52 6.26
CA TYR A 331 10.68 -7.33 7.02
C TYR A 331 9.74 -7.63 8.19
N VAL A 332 10.09 -7.13 9.37
CA VAL A 332 9.24 -7.23 10.56
C VAL A 332 8.71 -5.86 10.90
N ASN A 333 7.41 -5.68 10.76
CA ASN A 333 6.75 -4.43 11.06
C ASN A 333 6.44 -4.29 12.57
N ALA A 334 7.46 -4.31 13.39
CA ALA A 334 7.35 -4.02 14.83
C ALA A 334 8.16 -2.76 15.21
N GLY A 335 8.09 -1.72 14.37
CA GLY A 335 8.86 -0.50 14.51
C GLY A 335 10.26 -0.60 13.92
N GLY A 336 10.53 -1.59 13.11
CA GLY A 336 11.71 -1.63 12.26
C GLY A 336 11.71 -0.48 11.24
N ALA A 337 12.84 -0.29 10.57
CA ALA A 337 13.00 0.75 9.57
C ALA A 337 12.05 0.48 8.38
N GLN A 338 10.99 1.27 8.25
CA GLN A 338 10.05 1.19 7.11
C GLN A 338 10.75 1.46 5.77
N GLU A 339 11.88 2.14 5.80
CA GLU A 339 12.74 2.40 4.66
C GLU A 339 13.28 1.10 4.02
N LEU A 340 13.23 -0.02 4.75
CA LEU A 340 13.64 -1.34 4.27
C LEU A 340 12.47 -2.21 3.81
N GLU A 341 11.23 -1.76 3.96
CA GLU A 341 10.07 -2.49 3.47
C GLU A 341 10.13 -2.61 1.95
N GLY A 342 10.02 -3.83 1.44
CA GLY A 342 10.12 -4.12 0.00
C GLY A 342 11.50 -3.86 -0.60
N ALA A 343 12.58 -3.82 0.18
CA ALA A 343 13.93 -3.75 -0.34
C ALA A 343 14.32 -5.08 -1.02
N TYR A 344 14.81 -5.01 -2.25
CA TYR A 344 15.13 -6.20 -3.03
C TYR A 344 16.48 -6.80 -2.65
N LYS A 345 16.51 -8.08 -2.26
CA LYS A 345 17.74 -8.86 -2.09
C LYS A 345 18.30 -9.36 -3.43
N GLY A 346 17.43 -9.63 -4.39
CA GLY A 346 17.78 -10.09 -5.71
C GLY A 346 16.64 -9.82 -6.68
N LYS A 347 17.01 -9.56 -7.91
CA LYS A 347 16.07 -9.37 -9.02
C LYS A 347 16.66 -9.94 -10.28
N GLN A 348 15.82 -10.50 -11.14
CA GLN A 348 16.20 -10.99 -12.45
C GLN A 348 15.07 -10.71 -13.44
N ILE A 349 15.42 -10.16 -14.58
CA ILE A 349 14.51 -9.94 -15.71
C ILE A 349 15.11 -10.67 -16.91
N MET A 350 14.39 -11.67 -17.42
CA MET A 350 14.73 -12.40 -18.65
C MET A 350 13.74 -12.06 -19.74
N VAL A 351 14.24 -11.76 -20.91
CA VAL A 351 13.45 -11.64 -22.14
C VAL A 351 13.73 -12.85 -23.02
N ASN A 352 12.67 -13.53 -23.39
CA ASN A 352 12.68 -14.72 -24.25
C ASN A 352 11.96 -14.36 -25.56
N PRO A 353 12.66 -13.90 -26.60
CA PRO A 353 12.05 -13.65 -27.91
C PRO A 353 11.52 -14.95 -28.51
N MET A 354 10.42 -14.89 -29.27
CA MET A 354 9.81 -16.09 -29.87
C MET A 354 10.76 -16.84 -30.82
N PHE A 355 11.62 -16.11 -31.54
CA PHE A 355 12.55 -16.65 -32.53
C PHE A 355 14.00 -16.17 -32.32
N GLY A 356 14.41 -15.93 -31.06
CA GLY A 356 15.75 -15.46 -30.74
C GLY A 356 16.30 -16.09 -29.46
N ALA A 357 17.57 -15.85 -29.20
CA ALA A 357 18.19 -16.28 -27.95
C ALA A 357 17.65 -15.47 -26.78
N PRO A 358 17.37 -16.10 -25.63
CA PRO A 358 17.00 -15.36 -24.42
C PRO A 358 18.16 -14.48 -23.92
N TYR A 359 17.82 -13.36 -23.31
CA TYR A 359 18.80 -12.46 -22.71
C TYR A 359 18.31 -11.87 -21.40
N GLU A 360 19.26 -11.59 -20.52
CA GLU A 360 18.99 -10.93 -19.24
C GLU A 360 19.01 -9.40 -19.40
N VAL A 361 18.03 -8.73 -18.79
CA VAL A 361 17.98 -7.28 -18.74
C VAL A 361 18.52 -6.82 -17.39
N VAL A 362 19.71 -6.24 -17.42
CA VAL A 362 20.37 -5.71 -16.22
C VAL A 362 19.77 -4.35 -15.86
N VAL A 363 19.34 -4.20 -14.62
CA VAL A 363 18.81 -2.95 -14.08
C VAL A 363 19.61 -2.56 -12.84
N GLU A 364 20.17 -1.38 -12.83
CA GLU A 364 20.89 -0.87 -11.67
C GLU A 364 20.01 -0.82 -10.43
N ALA A 365 20.60 -1.21 -9.29
CA ALA A 365 19.91 -1.16 -8.02
C ALA A 365 19.93 0.28 -7.49
N LYS A 366 18.76 0.80 -7.10
CA LYS A 366 18.65 1.99 -6.24
C LYS A 366 18.42 1.55 -4.80
N SER A 367 19.06 2.25 -3.87
CA SER A 367 18.80 2.06 -2.44
C SER A 367 17.45 2.65 -2.05
N GLY A 368 16.80 2.08 -1.03
CA GLY A 368 15.52 2.57 -0.50
C GLY A 368 14.44 1.49 -0.48
N GLY A 369 13.33 1.78 0.17
CA GLY A 369 12.15 0.92 0.22
C GLY A 369 11.50 0.71 -1.13
N HIS A 370 10.68 -0.34 -1.23
CA HIS A 370 9.93 -0.71 -2.44
C HIS A 370 10.81 -0.81 -3.69
N GLY A 371 11.94 -1.54 -3.55
CA GLY A 371 12.89 -1.76 -4.65
C GLY A 371 13.62 -0.51 -5.12
N GLY A 372 13.73 0.53 -4.26
CA GLY A 372 14.31 1.83 -4.58
C GLY A 372 13.31 2.82 -5.20
N GLY A 373 12.01 2.53 -5.14
CA GLY A 373 10.96 3.40 -5.66
C GLY A 373 10.61 4.58 -4.75
N ASP A 374 10.79 4.44 -3.43
CA ASP A 374 10.41 5.45 -2.45
C ASP A 374 11.07 6.82 -2.68
N PRO A 375 12.39 6.95 -2.86
CA PRO A 375 13.01 8.25 -3.15
C PRO A 375 12.47 8.90 -4.44
N SER A 376 12.29 8.11 -5.49
CA SER A 376 11.79 8.63 -6.78
C SER A 376 10.33 9.07 -6.72
N LEU A 377 9.50 8.42 -5.89
CA LEU A 377 8.14 8.89 -5.60
C LEU A 377 8.18 10.24 -4.86
N LEU A 378 9.04 10.39 -3.85
CA LEU A 378 9.16 11.66 -3.11
C LEU A 378 9.63 12.80 -4.02
N ASP A 379 10.56 12.52 -4.92
CA ASP A 379 11.02 13.50 -5.92
C ASP A 379 9.87 13.95 -6.85
N ASP A 380 9.00 13.02 -7.25
CA ASP A 380 7.83 13.33 -8.09
C ASP A 380 6.73 14.09 -7.32
N LEU A 381 6.57 13.82 -6.02
CA LEU A 381 5.57 14.51 -5.18
C LEU A 381 6.02 15.90 -4.73
N PHE A 382 7.28 16.07 -4.34
CA PHE A 382 7.79 17.22 -3.60
C PHE A 382 8.92 17.97 -4.30
N GLY A 383 9.55 17.35 -5.28
CA GLY A 383 10.63 17.93 -6.08
C GLY A 383 10.12 18.83 -7.20
N ASN A 384 11.02 19.17 -8.11
CA ASN A 384 10.66 19.89 -9.32
C ASN A 384 10.04 18.92 -10.33
N PRO A 385 8.92 19.27 -10.96
CA PRO A 385 8.30 18.43 -11.99
C PRO A 385 9.28 18.12 -13.13
N VAL A 386 9.45 16.84 -13.44
CA VAL A 386 10.24 16.37 -14.57
C VAL A 386 9.31 15.61 -15.52
N HIS A 387 9.54 15.76 -16.83
CA HIS A 387 8.80 14.98 -17.81
C HIS A 387 9.04 13.47 -17.58
N ASP A 388 7.96 12.72 -17.35
CA ASP A 388 7.99 11.28 -17.13
C ASP A 388 7.33 10.55 -18.32
N PRO A 389 8.12 10.00 -19.26
CA PRO A 389 7.59 9.30 -20.43
C PRO A 389 6.84 8.03 -20.07
N LEU A 390 7.13 7.42 -18.91
CA LEU A 390 6.46 6.22 -18.43
C LEU A 390 5.12 6.50 -17.75
N LYS A 391 4.83 7.77 -17.44
CA LYS A 391 3.60 8.20 -16.75
C LYS A 391 3.39 7.46 -15.41
N ARG A 392 4.42 7.44 -14.55
CA ARG A 392 4.40 6.78 -13.25
C ARG A 392 3.49 7.47 -12.24
N ALA A 393 3.29 8.76 -12.40
CA ALA A 393 2.39 9.54 -11.57
C ALA A 393 0.96 8.96 -11.59
N ALA A 394 0.47 8.52 -10.44
CA ALA A 394 -0.84 7.88 -10.30
C ALA A 394 -1.88 8.86 -9.78
N GLY A 395 -2.91 9.12 -10.56
CA GLY A 395 -4.08 9.90 -10.18
C GLY A 395 -5.22 9.03 -9.65
N VAL A 396 -6.39 9.65 -9.52
CA VAL A 396 -7.62 9.00 -9.03
C VAL A 396 -8.01 7.76 -9.84
N GLU A 397 -7.86 7.80 -11.17
CA GLU A 397 -8.22 6.69 -12.05
C GLU A 397 -7.36 5.44 -11.77
N ALA A 398 -6.05 5.62 -11.61
CA ALA A 398 -5.15 4.53 -11.22
C ALA A 398 -5.52 3.99 -9.83
N GLY A 399 -5.84 4.87 -8.89
CA GLY A 399 -6.32 4.51 -7.56
C GLY A 399 -7.57 3.64 -7.61
N VAL A 400 -8.58 4.05 -8.40
CA VAL A 400 -9.83 3.29 -8.57
C VAL A 400 -9.57 1.96 -9.24
N ASN A 401 -8.87 1.92 -10.39
CA ASN A 401 -8.64 0.69 -11.14
C ASN A 401 -7.89 -0.38 -10.33
N SER A 402 -6.98 0.03 -9.45
CA SER A 402 -6.26 -0.92 -8.60
C SER A 402 -7.14 -1.51 -7.50
N ILE A 403 -7.89 -0.66 -6.76
CA ILE A 403 -8.72 -1.15 -5.65
C ILE A 403 -9.96 -1.90 -6.14
N ILE A 404 -10.55 -1.47 -7.27
CA ILE A 404 -11.79 -2.09 -7.78
C ILE A 404 -11.56 -3.55 -8.19
N THR A 405 -10.35 -3.90 -8.65
CA THR A 405 -9.96 -5.29 -8.90
C THR A 405 -10.04 -6.13 -7.62
N GLY A 406 -9.47 -5.64 -6.52
CA GLY A 406 -9.52 -6.31 -5.22
C GLY A 406 -10.94 -6.36 -4.63
N ILE A 407 -11.73 -5.30 -4.80
CA ILE A 407 -13.14 -5.25 -4.37
C ILE A 407 -13.98 -6.26 -5.16
N ALA A 408 -13.81 -6.32 -6.48
CA ALA A 408 -14.48 -7.30 -7.32
C ALA A 408 -14.09 -8.73 -6.96
N ALA A 409 -12.81 -8.97 -6.66
CA ALA A 409 -12.33 -10.27 -6.19
C ALA A 409 -12.98 -10.67 -4.85
N ASN A 410 -13.07 -9.76 -3.88
CA ASN A 410 -13.79 -10.02 -2.61
C ASN A 410 -15.28 -10.37 -2.84
N LYS A 411 -15.94 -9.67 -3.78
CA LYS A 411 -17.34 -9.98 -4.13
C LYS A 411 -17.47 -11.32 -4.85
N SER A 412 -16.49 -11.67 -5.68
CA SER A 412 -16.42 -12.97 -6.36
C SER A 412 -16.26 -14.11 -5.34
N ILE A 413 -15.35 -13.98 -4.38
CA ILE A 413 -15.18 -14.95 -3.28
C ILE A 413 -16.49 -15.14 -2.53
N ALA A 414 -17.17 -14.06 -2.19
CA ALA A 414 -18.41 -14.12 -1.41
C ALA A 414 -19.60 -14.72 -2.19
N SER A 415 -19.66 -14.51 -3.51
CA SER A 415 -20.79 -14.93 -4.34
C SER A 415 -20.56 -16.22 -5.13
N GLY A 416 -19.30 -16.64 -5.32
CA GLY A 416 -18.91 -17.73 -6.22
C GLY A 416 -19.08 -17.40 -7.70
N ASN A 417 -19.28 -16.12 -8.07
CA ASN A 417 -19.51 -15.69 -9.45
C ASN A 417 -18.46 -14.70 -9.95
N ALA A 418 -18.28 -14.64 -11.26
CA ALA A 418 -17.48 -13.59 -11.88
C ALA A 418 -18.17 -12.22 -11.72
N VAL A 419 -17.38 -11.17 -11.47
CA VAL A 419 -17.85 -9.80 -11.23
C VAL A 419 -17.34 -8.89 -12.34
N ARG A 420 -18.24 -8.18 -13.04
CA ARG A 420 -17.87 -7.18 -14.03
C ARG A 420 -17.65 -5.84 -13.36
N ILE A 421 -16.54 -5.19 -13.66
CA ILE A 421 -16.16 -3.90 -13.05
C ILE A 421 -17.21 -2.81 -13.32
N LYS A 422 -17.79 -2.80 -14.53
CA LYS A 422 -18.85 -1.84 -14.88
C LYS A 422 -20.10 -1.94 -13.99
N ASP A 423 -20.38 -3.10 -13.41
CA ASP A 423 -21.53 -3.27 -12.50
C ASP A 423 -21.25 -2.71 -11.11
N LEU A 424 -19.97 -2.45 -10.78
CA LEU A 424 -19.52 -1.83 -9.53
C LEU A 424 -19.29 -0.32 -9.68
N LEU A 425 -18.87 0.13 -10.85
CA LEU A 425 -18.57 1.53 -11.17
C LEU A 425 -19.55 1.99 -12.27
N THR A 426 -20.79 2.30 -11.89
CA THR A 426 -21.69 3.08 -12.77
C THR A 426 -21.25 4.54 -12.70
N TYR A 427 -20.67 5.02 -13.80
CA TYR A 427 -20.37 6.43 -14.00
C TYR A 427 -21.63 7.21 -14.37
#